data_c949834c22a6030877baa0edb0598f96
#
_entry.id   c949834c22a6030877baa0edb0598f96
#
_cell.length_a   1.000
_cell.length_b   1.000
_cell.length_c   1.000
_cell.angle_alpha   90.00
_cell.angle_beta   90.00
_cell.angle_gamma   90.00
#
_symmetry.space_group_name_H-M   'P 1'
#
loop_
_entity.id
_entity.type
_entity.pdbx_description
1 polymer ?
#
loop_
_entity_poly.entity_id
_entity_poly.type
_entity_poly.pdbx_seq_one_letter_code
_entity_poly.pdbx_strand_id
1 'polypeptide(L)'
;MNIKALLLLGALALSSGAVGCQDKPTRWDTAATSTVARAPDAPPVKDAGSFNKFFPADGVDGMKRVYTQEKTGFAEAKLQKDGKDVATLSISDASGDTEALKKFEGATDKLQGYPLVTVGKNQSSLLVKGRYQVKVSSQQLDADARKPWFEKFNLSGLAAL
;
A
#
# COMPACT_ATOMS: atom_id res chain seq x y z
N MET A 1 -3.75 45.48 -78.21
CA MET A 1 -2.46 46.00 -77.66
C MET A 1 -2.68 46.28 -76.20
N ASN A 2 -1.77 45.98 -75.36
CA ASN A 2 -1.69 46.15 -73.94
C ASN A 2 -2.24 44.98 -73.09
N ILE A 3 -1.35 44.08 -72.89
CA ILE A 3 -1.44 42.97 -71.96
C ILE A 3 -0.98 43.49 -70.58
N LYS A 4 -1.84 43.50 -69.58
CA LYS A 4 -1.43 43.69 -68.17
C LYS A 4 -1.48 42.37 -67.46
N ALA A 5 -0.33 41.85 -67.23
CA ALA A 5 -0.10 40.65 -66.34
C ALA A 5 -0.41 41.01 -64.90
N LEU A 6 -1.30 40.27 -64.28
CA LEU A 6 -1.58 40.34 -62.84
C LEU A 6 -0.95 39.13 -62.16
N LEU A 7 0.15 39.36 -61.43
CA LEU A 7 0.81 38.39 -60.60
C LEU A 7 0.03 38.21 -59.29
N LEU A 8 -0.58 37.05 -59.10
CA LEU A 8 -1.18 36.62 -57.84
C LEU A 8 -0.12 35.82 -57.05
N LEU A 9 0.44 36.43 -56.00
CA LEU A 9 1.24 35.72 -55.00
C LEU A 9 0.30 34.88 -54.13
N GLY A 10 0.35 33.57 -54.28
CA GLY A 10 -0.27 32.62 -53.35
C GLY A 10 0.63 32.42 -52.13
N ALA A 11 0.20 32.88 -50.96
CA ALA A 11 0.84 32.56 -49.71
C ALA A 11 0.45 31.14 -49.28
N LEU A 12 1.38 30.22 -49.31
CA LEU A 12 1.22 28.85 -48.81
C LEU A 12 1.46 28.85 -47.29
N ALA A 13 0.36 28.85 -46.54
CA ALA A 13 0.43 28.67 -45.09
C ALA A 13 0.69 27.18 -44.75
N LEU A 14 1.92 26.86 -44.35
CA LEU A 14 2.23 25.56 -43.74
C LEU A 14 1.64 25.56 -42.32
N SER A 15 0.50 24.91 -42.13
CA SER A 15 -0.01 24.55 -40.79
C SER A 15 0.76 23.34 -40.32
N SER A 16 1.78 23.55 -39.44
CA SER A 16 2.41 22.52 -38.68
C SER A 16 1.44 21.96 -37.66
N GLY A 17 0.72 20.90 -38.02
CA GLY A 17 -0.05 20.10 -37.04
C GLY A 17 0.91 19.38 -36.12
N ALA A 18 1.09 19.89 -34.92
CA ALA A 18 1.68 19.11 -33.82
C ALA A 18 0.70 18.00 -33.47
N VAL A 19 0.94 16.79 -33.97
CA VAL A 19 0.30 15.57 -33.48
C VAL A 19 0.87 15.33 -32.10
N GLY A 20 0.22 15.86 -31.06
CA GLY A 20 0.48 15.48 -29.70
C GLY A 20 0.13 13.99 -29.55
N CYS A 21 1.14 13.15 -29.36
CA CYS A 21 0.95 11.80 -28.85
C CYS A 21 0.30 11.96 -27.46
N GLN A 22 -1.02 11.82 -27.41
CA GLN A 22 -1.69 11.58 -26.14
C GLN A 22 -1.37 10.13 -25.77
N ASP A 23 -0.35 9.95 -24.96
CA ASP A 23 -0.08 8.67 -24.32
C ASP A 23 -1.33 8.29 -23.51
N LYS A 24 -2.00 7.22 -23.94
CA LYS A 24 -3.12 6.67 -23.16
C LYS A 24 -2.56 6.27 -21.81
N PRO A 25 -3.20 6.69 -20.69
CA PRO A 25 -2.71 6.33 -19.38
C PRO A 25 -2.54 4.81 -19.29
N THR A 26 -1.36 4.37 -18.91
CA THR A 26 -1.08 2.95 -18.75
C THR A 26 -1.78 2.42 -17.49
N ARG A 27 -1.96 1.12 -17.40
CA ARG A 27 -2.49 0.46 -16.19
C ARG A 27 -1.70 0.87 -14.92
N TRP A 28 -0.42 1.23 -15.08
CA TRP A 28 0.45 1.65 -13.99
C TRP A 28 0.19 3.10 -13.56
N ASP A 29 -0.16 3.98 -14.48
CA ASP A 29 -0.51 5.37 -14.18
C ASP A 29 -1.82 5.43 -13.38
N THR A 30 -2.78 4.56 -13.70
CA THR A 30 -4.05 4.42 -12.95
C THR A 30 -3.81 3.86 -11.55
N ALA A 31 -2.84 2.95 -11.38
CA ALA A 31 -2.48 2.40 -10.07
C ALA A 31 -1.79 3.43 -9.17
N ALA A 32 -1.00 4.34 -9.75
CA ALA A 32 -0.36 5.43 -9.00
C ALA A 32 -1.36 6.49 -8.51
N THR A 33 -2.50 6.62 -9.20
CA THR A 33 -3.55 7.61 -8.89
C THR A 33 -4.68 7.04 -8.01
N SER A 34 -4.64 5.74 -7.67
CA SER A 34 -5.54 5.13 -6.69
C SER A 34 -5.18 5.59 -5.27
N THR A 35 -5.29 6.86 -5.01
CA THR A 35 -5.53 7.37 -3.67
C THR A 35 -6.93 6.89 -3.30
N VAL A 36 -7.00 5.83 -2.49
CA VAL A 36 -8.26 5.47 -1.83
C VAL A 36 -8.77 6.75 -1.16
N ALA A 37 -9.93 7.23 -1.60
CA ALA A 37 -10.49 8.47 -1.09
C ALA A 37 -10.72 8.30 0.42
N ARG A 38 -9.90 8.99 1.21
CA ARG A 38 -10.01 8.99 2.67
C ARG A 38 -11.30 9.68 3.07
N ALA A 39 -12.04 9.09 4.01
CA ALA A 39 -13.21 9.74 4.58
C ALA A 39 -12.85 11.13 5.14
N PRO A 40 -13.68 12.18 4.92
CA PRO A 40 -13.37 13.55 5.33
C PRO A 40 -13.06 13.71 6.83
N ASP A 41 -13.69 12.92 7.68
CA ASP A 41 -13.56 12.97 9.14
C ASP A 41 -12.55 11.96 9.71
N ALA A 42 -11.77 11.32 8.86
CA ALA A 42 -10.81 10.33 9.32
C ALA A 42 -9.66 11.00 10.11
N PRO A 43 -9.23 10.43 11.25
CA PRO A 43 -8.16 10.97 12.08
C PRO A 43 -6.85 11.13 11.28
N PRO A 44 -5.98 12.11 11.59
CA PRO A 44 -4.72 12.30 10.88
C PRO A 44 -3.87 11.03 10.86
N VAL A 45 -3.27 10.74 9.72
CA VAL A 45 -2.41 9.57 9.51
C VAL A 45 -1.06 9.82 10.17
N LYS A 46 -0.43 8.77 10.71
CA LYS A 46 0.89 8.85 11.33
C LYS A 46 1.98 8.99 10.26
N ASP A 47 3.00 9.78 10.59
CA ASP A 47 4.15 10.03 9.72
C ASP A 47 4.95 8.75 9.41
N ALA A 48 5.75 8.81 8.34
CA ALA A 48 6.64 7.74 7.96
C ALA A 48 7.59 7.36 9.13
N GLY A 49 7.86 6.06 9.28
CA GLY A 49 8.70 5.54 10.37
C GLY A 49 8.03 5.44 11.75
N SER A 50 6.86 6.08 11.94
CA SER A 50 6.14 6.03 13.24
C SER A 50 5.76 4.63 13.69
N PHE A 51 5.64 3.69 12.75
CA PHE A 51 5.25 2.31 13.04
C PHE A 51 6.42 1.37 13.37
N ASN A 52 7.66 1.76 13.09
CA ASN A 52 8.83 0.87 13.19
C ASN A 52 9.01 0.26 14.58
N LYS A 53 8.72 1.03 15.63
CA LYS A 53 8.83 0.60 17.04
C LYS A 53 7.81 -0.48 17.45
N PHE A 54 6.84 -0.77 16.62
CA PHE A 54 5.81 -1.78 16.91
C PHE A 54 6.05 -3.12 16.23
N PHE A 55 7.00 -3.18 15.29
CA PHE A 55 7.39 -4.45 14.67
C PHE A 55 8.14 -5.37 15.63
N PRO A 56 8.11 -6.69 15.39
CA PRO A 56 8.97 -7.64 16.10
C PRO A 56 10.42 -7.15 16.10
N ALA A 57 11.15 -7.42 17.18
CA ALA A 57 12.57 -7.09 17.24
C ALA A 57 13.37 -7.80 16.13
N ASP A 58 14.49 -7.21 15.72
CA ASP A 58 15.43 -7.89 14.82
C ASP A 58 16.05 -9.11 15.52
N GLY A 59 16.28 -10.18 14.78
CA GLY A 59 16.87 -11.41 15.32
C GLY A 59 15.90 -12.35 16.03
N VAL A 60 14.62 -12.00 16.18
CA VAL A 60 13.61 -12.87 16.79
C VAL A 60 13.48 -14.17 16.00
N ASP A 61 13.55 -15.32 16.69
CA ASP A 61 13.54 -16.68 16.12
C ASP A 61 14.63 -16.91 15.05
N GLY A 62 15.75 -16.18 15.13
CA GLY A 62 16.83 -16.22 14.14
C GLY A 62 16.48 -15.56 12.81
N MET A 63 15.41 -14.76 12.77
CA MET A 63 14.99 -14.03 11.57
C MET A 63 15.56 -12.62 11.56
N LYS A 64 16.19 -12.22 10.46
CA LYS A 64 16.61 -10.84 10.21
C LYS A 64 15.41 -10.05 9.71
N ARG A 65 15.17 -8.88 10.32
CA ARG A 65 14.14 -7.94 9.86
C ARG A 65 14.75 -6.87 8.96
N VAL A 66 14.20 -6.70 7.77
CA VAL A 66 14.64 -5.69 6.79
C VAL A 66 13.46 -4.84 6.37
N TYR A 67 13.47 -3.54 6.70
CA TYR A 67 12.42 -2.62 6.23
C TYR A 67 12.52 -2.44 4.72
N THR A 68 11.37 -2.51 4.05
CA THR A 68 11.24 -2.37 2.59
C THR A 68 10.46 -1.14 2.19
N GLN A 69 9.53 -0.69 3.05
CA GLN A 69 8.75 0.54 2.82
C GLN A 69 8.45 1.24 4.13
N GLU A 70 8.57 2.57 4.11
CA GLU A 70 8.20 3.47 5.19
C GLU A 70 7.55 4.70 4.58
N LYS A 71 6.24 4.82 4.74
CA LYS A 71 5.43 5.94 4.22
C LYS A 71 4.52 6.45 5.33
N THR A 72 3.96 7.63 5.12
CA THR A 72 2.86 8.12 5.96
C THR A 72 1.74 7.08 6.03
N GLY A 73 1.42 6.63 7.24
CA GLY A 73 0.39 5.63 7.49
C GLY A 73 0.73 4.19 7.10
N PHE A 74 1.97 3.90 6.71
CA PHE A 74 2.35 2.54 6.30
C PHE A 74 3.81 2.24 6.58
N ALA A 75 4.08 1.04 7.09
CA ALA A 75 5.41 0.47 7.15
C ALA A 75 5.38 -1.01 6.79
N GLU A 76 6.43 -1.48 6.12
CA GLU A 76 6.62 -2.87 5.72
C GLU A 76 8.04 -3.33 5.98
N ALA A 77 8.16 -4.56 6.44
CA ALA A 77 9.44 -5.22 6.65
C ALA A 77 9.37 -6.68 6.19
N LYS A 78 10.47 -7.19 5.67
CA LYS A 78 10.66 -8.61 5.40
C LYS A 78 11.34 -9.30 6.57
N LEU A 79 10.92 -10.52 6.84
CA LEU A 79 11.63 -11.47 7.68
C LEU A 79 12.44 -12.38 6.79
N GLN A 80 13.74 -12.43 7.05
CA GLN A 80 14.68 -13.23 6.28
C GLN A 80 15.38 -14.26 7.19
N LYS A 81 15.54 -15.47 6.68
CA LYS A 81 16.34 -16.53 7.28
C LYS A 81 17.32 -17.05 6.24
N ASP A 82 18.60 -17.08 6.59
CA ASP A 82 19.67 -17.54 5.70
C ASP A 82 19.62 -16.83 4.32
N GLY A 83 19.36 -15.52 4.33
CA GLY A 83 19.29 -14.67 3.13
C GLY A 83 18.02 -14.85 2.29
N LYS A 84 17.06 -15.68 2.71
CA LYS A 84 15.80 -15.91 1.99
C LYS A 84 14.63 -15.24 2.70
N ASP A 85 13.73 -14.65 1.94
CA ASP A 85 12.50 -14.07 2.44
C ASP A 85 11.56 -15.19 2.95
N VAL A 86 11.18 -15.14 4.21
CA VAL A 86 10.25 -16.08 4.86
C VAL A 86 8.86 -15.49 4.95
N ALA A 87 8.75 -14.23 5.35
CA ALA A 87 7.48 -13.53 5.47
C ALA A 87 7.64 -12.03 5.22
N THR A 88 6.53 -11.39 4.90
CA THR A 88 6.40 -9.93 4.86
C THR A 88 5.46 -9.50 5.97
N LEU A 89 5.89 -8.57 6.78
CA LEU A 89 5.14 -7.93 7.85
C LEU A 89 4.76 -6.51 7.43
N SER A 90 3.55 -6.07 7.72
CA SER A 90 3.21 -4.65 7.52
C SER A 90 2.24 -4.13 8.57
N ILE A 91 2.32 -2.83 8.82
CA ILE A 91 1.35 -2.06 9.61
C ILE A 91 0.83 -0.95 8.70
N SER A 92 -0.49 -0.80 8.63
CA SER A 92 -1.14 0.29 7.91
C SER A 92 -2.21 0.96 8.75
N ASP A 93 -2.31 2.28 8.62
CA ASP A 93 -3.43 3.06 9.14
C ASP A 93 -4.61 2.94 8.16
N ALA A 94 -5.59 2.15 8.52
CA ALA A 94 -6.80 1.92 7.72
C ALA A 94 -7.92 2.92 8.03
N SER A 95 -7.64 3.98 8.82
CA SER A 95 -8.64 5.01 9.07
C SER A 95 -9.06 5.69 7.76
N GLY A 96 -10.34 5.63 7.44
CA GLY A 96 -10.89 6.15 6.19
C GLY A 96 -10.83 5.19 5.00
N ASP A 97 -10.23 4.01 5.13
CA ASP A 97 -10.30 2.95 4.13
C ASP A 97 -11.35 1.91 4.54
N THR A 98 -12.62 2.20 4.19
CA THR A 98 -13.76 1.34 4.53
C THR A 98 -13.64 -0.04 3.91
N GLU A 99 -13.05 -0.16 2.73
CA GLU A 99 -12.86 -1.46 2.06
C GLU A 99 -11.84 -2.33 2.82
N ALA A 100 -10.75 -1.74 3.30
CA ALA A 100 -9.78 -2.45 4.11
C ALA A 100 -10.37 -2.93 5.45
N LEU A 101 -11.37 -2.22 5.99
CA LEU A 101 -12.03 -2.57 7.24
C LEU A 101 -13.14 -3.62 7.07
N LYS A 102 -13.84 -3.64 5.94
CA LYS A 102 -14.95 -4.59 5.66
C LYS A 102 -14.59 -6.05 5.90
N LYS A 103 -13.37 -6.47 5.56
CA LYS A 103 -12.96 -7.87 5.76
C LYS A 103 -12.94 -8.32 7.22
N PHE A 104 -12.95 -7.38 8.17
CA PHE A 104 -13.01 -7.69 9.61
C PHE A 104 -14.44 -7.71 10.14
N GLU A 105 -15.41 -7.25 9.34
CA GLU A 105 -16.84 -7.35 9.70
C GLU A 105 -17.24 -8.82 9.78
N GLY A 106 -17.77 -9.24 10.90
CA GLY A 106 -18.12 -10.64 11.14
C GLY A 106 -16.95 -11.58 11.43
N ALA A 107 -15.73 -11.06 11.66
CA ALA A 107 -14.59 -11.89 12.06
C ALA A 107 -14.89 -12.60 13.38
N THR A 108 -14.87 -13.94 13.35
CA THR A 108 -15.09 -14.79 14.53
C THR A 108 -13.79 -15.02 15.30
N ASP A 109 -12.68 -15.09 14.58
CA ASP A 109 -11.35 -15.32 15.17
C ASP A 109 -10.81 -14.03 15.79
N LYS A 110 -10.17 -14.18 16.95
CA LYS A 110 -9.51 -13.10 17.66
C LYS A 110 -8.14 -13.52 18.17
N LEU A 111 -7.20 -12.58 18.17
CA LEU A 111 -5.91 -12.73 18.81
C LEU A 111 -5.68 -11.53 19.74
N GLN A 112 -5.38 -11.78 21.01
CA GLN A 112 -5.25 -10.73 22.05
C GLN A 112 -6.46 -9.78 22.09
N GLY A 113 -7.67 -10.27 21.77
CA GLY A 113 -8.89 -9.49 21.75
C GLY A 113 -9.17 -8.73 20.45
N TYR A 114 -8.24 -8.70 19.51
CA TYR A 114 -8.37 -8.04 18.22
C TYR A 114 -8.90 -9.00 17.15
N PRO A 115 -9.78 -8.55 16.24
CA PRO A 115 -10.27 -9.37 15.13
C PRO A 115 -9.12 -9.83 14.23
N LEU A 116 -9.08 -11.14 13.96
CA LEU A 116 -8.11 -11.78 13.07
C LEU A 116 -8.84 -12.39 11.88
N VAL A 117 -8.34 -12.15 10.68
CA VAL A 117 -8.85 -12.74 9.45
C VAL A 117 -7.74 -13.34 8.62
N THR A 118 -8.01 -14.49 8.01
CA THR A 118 -7.14 -15.10 7.00
C THR A 118 -7.68 -14.76 5.61
N VAL A 119 -6.81 -14.21 4.76
CA VAL A 119 -7.16 -13.82 3.39
C VAL A 119 -6.39 -14.71 2.41
N GLY A 120 -7.12 -15.58 1.74
CA GLY A 120 -6.53 -16.60 0.88
C GLY A 120 -5.61 -17.55 1.66
N LYS A 121 -4.61 -18.11 0.98
CA LYS A 121 -3.69 -19.09 1.60
C LYS A 121 -2.50 -18.43 2.32
N ASN A 122 -2.09 -17.24 1.88
CA ASN A 122 -0.77 -16.70 2.17
C ASN A 122 -0.79 -15.48 3.09
N GLN A 123 -1.95 -15.01 3.55
CA GLN A 123 -2.03 -13.79 4.32
C GLN A 123 -2.95 -13.93 5.52
N SER A 124 -2.54 -13.39 6.65
CA SER A 124 -3.38 -13.14 7.81
C SER A 124 -3.32 -11.66 8.18
N SER A 125 -4.42 -11.11 8.68
CA SER A 125 -4.55 -9.70 9.03
C SER A 125 -5.24 -9.57 10.38
N LEU A 126 -4.73 -8.66 11.23
CA LEU A 126 -5.26 -8.32 12.54
C LEU A 126 -5.65 -6.85 12.56
N LEU A 127 -6.79 -6.50 13.11
CA LEU A 127 -7.25 -5.11 13.22
C LEU A 127 -7.16 -4.61 14.66
N VAL A 128 -6.22 -3.72 14.92
CA VAL A 128 -6.00 -3.11 16.23
C VAL A 128 -6.82 -1.84 16.36
N LYS A 129 -7.66 -1.77 17.39
CA LYS A 129 -8.53 -0.63 17.71
C LYS A 129 -9.43 -0.14 16.55
N GLY A 130 -9.84 -1.03 15.66
CA GLY A 130 -10.67 -0.65 14.50
C GLY A 130 -9.97 0.29 13.50
N ARG A 131 -8.64 0.48 13.63
CA ARG A 131 -7.88 1.45 12.85
C ARG A 131 -6.63 0.89 12.21
N TYR A 132 -5.77 0.25 12.99
CA TYR A 132 -4.47 -0.19 12.51
C TYR A 132 -4.53 -1.64 12.06
N GLN A 133 -4.27 -1.86 10.79
CA GLN A 133 -4.16 -3.21 10.26
C GLN A 133 -2.73 -3.69 10.36
N VAL A 134 -2.52 -4.77 11.09
CA VAL A 134 -1.26 -5.53 11.11
C VAL A 134 -1.42 -6.73 10.19
N LYS A 135 -0.46 -6.98 9.31
CA LYS A 135 -0.51 -8.04 8.32
C LYS A 135 0.74 -8.89 8.35
N VAL A 136 0.55 -10.20 8.23
CA VAL A 136 1.62 -11.19 8.02
C VAL A 136 1.32 -11.95 6.74
N SER A 137 2.21 -11.86 5.75
CA SER A 137 2.09 -12.56 4.47
C SER A 137 3.27 -13.49 4.28
N SER A 138 3.01 -14.73 3.89
CA SER A 138 4.05 -15.73 3.64
C SER A 138 3.52 -16.84 2.71
N GLN A 139 4.38 -17.31 1.82
CA GLN A 139 4.11 -18.50 1.02
C GLN A 139 4.60 -19.77 1.74
N GLN A 140 5.41 -19.63 2.78
CA GLN A 140 6.03 -20.74 3.50
C GLN A 140 5.34 -21.04 4.84
N LEU A 141 4.65 -20.05 5.42
CA LEU A 141 3.93 -20.17 6.68
C LEU A 141 2.42 -20.32 6.41
N ASP A 142 1.82 -21.36 6.91
CA ASP A 142 0.36 -21.49 6.93
C ASP A 142 -0.30 -20.51 7.91
N ALA A 143 -1.63 -20.56 8.04
CA ALA A 143 -2.38 -19.64 8.88
C ALA A 143 -2.00 -19.74 10.36
N ASP A 144 -1.77 -20.96 10.85
CA ASP A 144 -1.42 -21.19 12.26
C ASP A 144 0.01 -20.79 12.56
N ALA A 145 0.96 -21.06 11.66
CA ALA A 145 2.34 -20.62 11.79
C ALA A 145 2.51 -19.09 11.69
N ARG A 146 1.54 -18.37 11.10
CA ARG A 146 1.53 -16.89 11.10
C ARG A 146 1.02 -16.28 12.40
N LYS A 147 0.17 -16.97 13.18
CA LYS A 147 -0.40 -16.43 14.43
C LYS A 147 0.64 -15.98 15.44
N PRO A 148 1.68 -16.77 15.76
CA PRO A 148 2.72 -16.35 16.73
C PRO A 148 3.45 -15.06 16.31
N TRP A 149 3.51 -14.75 15.02
CA TRP A 149 4.16 -13.52 14.57
C TRP A 149 3.40 -12.26 14.96
N PHE A 150 2.06 -12.31 15.04
CA PHE A 150 1.28 -11.17 15.53
C PHE A 150 1.57 -10.88 17.02
N GLU A 151 1.85 -11.90 17.82
CA GLU A 151 2.16 -11.73 19.25
C GLU A 151 3.51 -11.04 19.48
N LYS A 152 4.38 -11.07 18.48
CA LYS A 152 5.69 -10.40 18.54
C LYS A 152 5.64 -8.91 18.21
N PHE A 153 4.51 -8.43 17.65
CA PHE A 153 4.27 -6.99 17.50
C PHE A 153 3.91 -6.37 18.86
N ASN A 154 4.33 -5.13 19.07
CA ASN A 154 3.85 -4.34 20.20
C ASN A 154 2.43 -3.81 19.92
N LEU A 155 1.43 -4.71 19.98
CA LEU A 155 0.03 -4.39 19.67
C LEU A 155 -0.56 -3.41 20.68
N SER A 156 -0.18 -3.49 21.97
CA SER A 156 -0.63 -2.55 23.00
C SER A 156 -0.10 -1.14 22.76
N GLY A 157 1.17 -1.01 22.39
CA GLY A 157 1.75 0.27 21.99
C GLY A 157 1.10 0.85 20.74
N LEU A 158 0.77 0.00 19.76
CA LEU A 158 0.05 0.42 18.55
C LEU A 158 -1.38 0.88 18.88
N ALA A 159 -2.05 0.20 19.82
CA ALA A 159 -3.38 0.57 20.28
C ALA A 159 -3.41 1.88 21.08
N ALA A 160 -2.27 2.32 21.62
CA ALA A 160 -2.16 3.56 22.37
C ALA A 160 -1.93 4.80 21.49
N LEU A 161 -1.77 4.62 20.16
CA LEU A 161 -1.68 5.74 19.20
C LEU A 161 -3.02 6.41 18.95
#